data_f215c43e6ee0d4b4802d65745d226cd6
#
_entry.id   f215c43e6ee0d4b4802d65745d226cd6
#
_cell.length_a   1.000
_cell.length_b   1.000
_cell.length_c   1.000
_cell.angle_alpha   90.00
_cell.angle_beta   90.00
_cell.angle_gamma   90.00
#
_symmetry.space_group_name_H-M   'P 1'
#
loop_
_entity.id
_entity.type
_entity.pdbx_description
1 polymer ?
#
loop_
_entity_poly.entity_id
_entity_poly.type
_entity_poly.pdbx_seq_one_letter_code
_entity_poly.pdbx_strand_id
1 'polypeptide(L)'
;MENIKLIQGDCLEEMKKLEAGSVDLILTDPPYGTIKNLINPLRPKSWGNKDYKSWDEVINIEKMFEECERVLRKNGKLILFSQDPFSTDLINKSIGNLPFDYKAIWLKDNFANALLANKAMVKYTEDILIFSKTHDTNALHPLREYAMKIKNYIKYSRLRLFKEIGNGGAQHFLESNDESSQFCLCTKETYDKLIELYEINSQDWFIEYSELKRIDEEIKKRFSSTFNLWEGRGCKSNVLKYTKDPNSKRLHPTQKPVALLKDLIKTYSNEGDTVLDFTAGSFSTLVACQETNRKGIGIELEEKYVKIGRDRLKQKVLSNSIVPPSNSASQVSKADEHNIK
;
A
#
# COMPACT_ATOMS: atom_id res chain seq x y z
N MET A 1 8.01 12.02 -15.14
CA MET A 1 8.88 11.09 -14.38
C MET A 1 8.92 11.40 -12.88
N GLU A 2 8.32 12.49 -12.44
CA GLU A 2 8.33 12.92 -11.01
C GLU A 2 7.65 11.94 -10.04
N ASN A 3 6.75 11.09 -10.54
CA ASN A 3 5.92 10.22 -9.68
C ASN A 3 6.46 8.80 -9.48
N ILE A 4 7.58 8.41 -10.12
CA ILE A 4 8.13 7.05 -10.05
C ILE A 4 9.59 7.09 -9.61
N LYS A 5 9.90 6.44 -8.50
CA LYS A 5 11.25 6.37 -7.91
C LYS A 5 11.75 4.91 -7.91
N LEU A 6 12.92 4.68 -8.53
CA LEU A 6 13.64 3.41 -8.48
C LEU A 6 14.86 3.55 -7.58
N ILE A 7 14.99 2.65 -6.63
CA ILE A 7 16.08 2.61 -5.66
C ILE A 7 16.80 1.27 -5.82
N GLN A 8 18.13 1.31 -5.93
CA GLN A 8 18.96 0.12 -5.85
C GLN A 8 19.48 -0.03 -4.43
N GLY A 9 19.27 -1.20 -3.83
CA GLY A 9 19.77 -1.49 -2.49
C GLY A 9 19.03 -2.60 -1.78
N ASP A 10 19.49 -2.91 -0.57
CA ASP A 10 18.78 -3.80 0.35
C ASP A 10 17.48 -3.16 0.80
N CYS A 11 16.38 -3.90 0.72
CA CYS A 11 15.05 -3.36 0.96
C CYS A 11 14.87 -2.84 2.39
N LEU A 12 15.40 -3.55 3.41
CA LEU A 12 15.27 -3.13 4.80
C LEU A 12 16.09 -1.85 5.06
N GLU A 13 17.29 -1.73 4.48
CA GLU A 13 18.12 -0.53 4.64
C GLU A 13 17.56 0.68 3.88
N GLU A 14 17.00 0.46 2.69
CA GLU A 14 16.40 1.55 1.92
C GLU A 14 15.04 2.00 2.48
N MET A 15 14.25 1.08 3.03
CA MET A 15 12.99 1.43 3.70
C MET A 15 13.23 2.33 4.91
N LYS A 16 14.30 2.16 5.70
CA LYS A 16 14.66 3.05 6.83
C LYS A 16 14.80 4.52 6.43
N LYS A 17 15.14 4.80 5.17
CA LYS A 17 15.30 6.16 4.63
C LYS A 17 13.98 6.79 4.19
N LEU A 18 12.90 6.01 4.12
CA LEU A 18 11.57 6.51 3.80
C LEU A 18 10.96 7.15 5.04
N GLU A 19 10.23 8.24 4.81
CA GLU A 19 9.50 8.92 5.88
C GLU A 19 8.39 8.02 6.44
N ALA A 20 8.23 8.02 7.76
CA ALA A 20 7.19 7.27 8.44
C ALA A 20 5.79 7.73 7.96
N GLY A 21 4.89 6.76 7.72
CA GLY A 21 3.53 7.04 7.26
C GLY A 21 3.42 7.69 5.87
N SER A 22 4.48 7.64 5.06
CA SER A 22 4.52 8.25 3.71
C SER A 22 3.96 7.35 2.60
N VAL A 23 3.65 6.09 2.90
CA VAL A 23 3.18 5.08 1.95
C VAL A 23 1.72 4.73 2.21
N ASP A 24 0.89 4.78 1.16
CA ASP A 24 -0.53 4.44 1.21
C ASP A 24 -0.80 2.95 1.04
N LEU A 25 -0.02 2.30 0.17
CA LEU A 25 -0.13 0.90 -0.17
C LEU A 25 1.26 0.28 -0.34
N ILE A 26 1.51 -0.86 0.30
CA ILE A 26 2.63 -1.73 -0.04
C ILE A 26 2.08 -2.90 -0.85
N LEU A 27 2.63 -3.14 -2.04
CA LEU A 27 2.27 -4.25 -2.92
C LEU A 27 3.54 -4.89 -3.46
N THR A 28 3.87 -6.09 -2.99
CA THR A 28 5.17 -6.69 -3.25
C THR A 28 5.14 -8.22 -3.29
N ASP A 29 6.15 -8.81 -3.92
CA ASP A 29 6.36 -10.26 -4.07
C ASP A 29 7.70 -10.64 -3.44
N PRO A 30 7.78 -10.81 -2.11
CA PRO A 30 9.04 -11.12 -1.43
C PRO A 30 9.55 -12.51 -1.81
N PRO A 31 10.87 -12.78 -1.72
CA PRO A 31 11.42 -14.10 -1.99
C PRO A 31 10.94 -15.13 -0.96
N TYR A 32 10.45 -16.31 -1.44
CA TYR A 32 9.85 -17.35 -0.59
C TYR A 32 10.89 -18.32 -0.01
N GLY A 33 12.15 -18.29 -0.45
CA GLY A 33 13.19 -19.25 -0.06
C GLY A 33 12.97 -20.69 -0.56
N THR A 34 12.00 -20.89 -1.44
CA THR A 34 11.58 -22.23 -1.90
C THR A 34 12.48 -22.81 -2.99
N ILE A 35 13.20 -21.96 -3.72
CA ILE A 35 14.05 -22.39 -4.84
C ILE A 35 15.34 -23.03 -4.34
N LYS A 36 15.87 -22.61 -3.19
CA LYS A 36 17.05 -23.23 -2.56
C LYS A 36 16.86 -24.74 -2.30
N ASN A 37 15.65 -25.15 -1.97
CA ASN A 37 15.32 -26.54 -1.67
C ASN A 37 14.97 -27.37 -2.93
N LEU A 38 14.81 -26.75 -4.09
CA LEU A 38 14.54 -27.38 -5.37
C LEU A 38 15.81 -27.73 -6.15
N ILE A 39 16.99 -27.76 -5.54
CA ILE A 39 18.23 -28.25 -6.16
C ILE A 39 18.10 -29.75 -6.32
N ASN A 40 17.36 -30.15 -7.36
CA ASN A 40 17.28 -31.53 -7.80
C ASN A 40 18.51 -31.82 -8.67
N PRO A 41 19.35 -32.83 -8.34
CA PRO A 41 20.47 -33.24 -9.19
C PRO A 41 20.07 -33.68 -10.60
N LEU A 42 18.77 -33.92 -10.84
CA LEU A 42 18.19 -34.30 -12.13
C LEU A 42 17.78 -33.11 -13.02
N ARG A 43 18.08 -31.88 -12.62
CA ARG A 43 17.74 -30.69 -13.41
C ARG A 43 18.66 -30.57 -14.63
N PRO A 44 18.14 -30.43 -15.86
CA PRO A 44 18.99 -30.23 -17.03
C PRO A 44 19.88 -29.01 -16.88
N LYS A 45 21.17 -29.14 -17.19
CA LYS A 45 22.18 -28.04 -17.12
C LYS A 45 21.80 -26.85 -18.03
N SER A 46 20.93 -27.04 -19.00
CA SER A 46 20.39 -26.01 -19.91
C SER A 46 19.49 -24.96 -19.23
N TRP A 47 19.08 -25.17 -17.99
CA TRP A 47 18.19 -24.25 -17.22
C TRP A 47 19.00 -23.31 -16.32
N GLY A 48 20.21 -22.93 -16.72
CA GLY A 48 21.02 -21.86 -16.16
C GLY A 48 21.10 -21.84 -14.63
N ASN A 49 22.18 -22.35 -14.05
CA ASN A 49 22.25 -22.74 -12.64
C ASN A 49 22.96 -21.76 -11.70
N LYS A 50 23.36 -20.56 -12.15
CA LYS A 50 24.21 -19.71 -11.28
C LYS A 50 23.51 -18.53 -10.62
N ASP A 51 22.43 -18.02 -11.17
CA ASP A 51 21.84 -16.74 -10.74
C ASP A 51 20.67 -16.85 -9.75
N TYR A 52 20.12 -18.03 -9.51
CA TYR A 52 18.97 -18.21 -8.61
C TYR A 52 19.31 -18.17 -7.11
N LYS A 53 20.58 -18.24 -6.76
CA LYS A 53 21.00 -18.34 -5.35
C LYS A 53 21.03 -17.00 -4.60
N SER A 54 21.16 -15.88 -5.31
CA SER A 54 21.34 -14.57 -4.67
C SER A 54 20.05 -13.86 -4.32
N TRP A 55 18.98 -14.05 -5.08
CA TRP A 55 17.73 -13.30 -4.90
C TRP A 55 16.59 -14.06 -4.19
N ASP A 56 16.70 -15.40 -4.01
CA ASP A 56 15.68 -16.20 -3.27
C ASP A 56 16.10 -16.39 -1.80
N GLU A 57 16.68 -15.36 -1.18
CA GLU A 57 16.97 -15.35 0.25
C GLU A 57 15.80 -14.72 0.99
N VAL A 58 15.21 -15.47 1.94
CA VAL A 58 14.08 -14.99 2.74
C VAL A 58 14.51 -13.77 3.54
N ILE A 59 13.79 -12.67 3.38
CA ILE A 59 13.96 -11.46 4.17
C ILE A 59 13.59 -11.76 5.62
N ASN A 60 14.27 -11.15 6.59
CA ASN A 60 13.86 -11.25 7.98
C ASN A 60 12.43 -10.73 8.15
N ILE A 61 11.49 -11.64 8.42
CA ILE A 61 10.04 -11.36 8.42
C ILE A 61 9.67 -10.33 9.50
N GLU A 62 10.25 -10.44 10.70
CA GLU A 62 9.96 -9.52 11.80
C GLU A 62 10.36 -8.09 11.44
N LYS A 63 11.60 -7.89 10.99
CA LYS A 63 12.10 -6.58 10.54
C LYS A 63 11.31 -6.04 9.35
N MET A 64 10.89 -6.92 8.45
CA MET A 64 10.06 -6.54 7.31
C MET A 64 8.71 -5.98 7.79
N PHE A 65 8.04 -6.64 8.74
CA PHE A 65 6.78 -6.13 9.30
C PHE A 65 6.96 -4.83 10.07
N GLU A 66 8.05 -4.69 10.84
CA GLU A 66 8.38 -3.45 11.55
C GLU A 66 8.54 -2.27 10.59
N GLU A 67 9.32 -2.42 9.51
CA GLU A 67 9.51 -1.37 8.52
C GLU A 67 8.24 -1.12 7.69
N CYS A 68 7.49 -2.15 7.32
CA CYS A 68 6.20 -1.99 6.63
C CYS A 68 5.21 -1.21 7.50
N GLU A 69 5.12 -1.54 8.79
CA GLU A 69 4.27 -0.81 9.74
C GLU A 69 4.70 0.64 9.85
N ARG A 70 5.99 0.91 9.98
CA ARG A 70 6.52 2.26 10.12
C ARG A 70 6.22 3.15 8.91
N VAL A 71 6.46 2.66 7.69
CA VAL A 71 6.30 3.46 6.47
C VAL A 71 4.85 3.59 6.02
N LEU A 72 3.98 2.62 6.35
CA LEU A 72 2.55 2.71 6.03
C LEU A 72 1.86 3.80 6.84
N ARG A 73 0.97 4.54 6.18
CA ARG A 73 0.01 5.40 6.89
C ARG A 73 -1.03 4.57 7.63
N LYS A 74 -1.72 5.18 8.58
CA LYS A 74 -2.91 4.59 9.21
C LYS A 74 -3.92 4.16 8.14
N ASN A 75 -4.52 2.98 8.30
CA ASN A 75 -5.45 2.35 7.36
C ASN A 75 -4.84 2.01 5.98
N GLY A 76 -3.53 2.20 5.80
CA GLY A 76 -2.80 1.68 4.64
C GLY A 76 -2.79 0.16 4.63
N LYS A 77 -2.60 -0.43 3.46
CA LYS A 77 -2.58 -1.88 3.26
C LYS A 77 -1.19 -2.39 2.90
N LEU A 78 -0.84 -3.54 3.47
CA LEU A 78 0.27 -4.36 3.02
C LEU A 78 -0.30 -5.57 2.28
N ILE A 79 0.08 -5.74 1.02
CA ILE A 79 -0.34 -6.85 0.17
C ILE A 79 0.90 -7.64 -0.24
N LEU A 80 0.95 -8.89 0.18
CA LEU A 80 2.06 -9.80 -0.09
C LEU A 80 1.60 -10.95 -0.98
N PHE A 81 2.29 -11.17 -2.09
CA PHE A 81 2.21 -12.43 -2.79
C PHE A 81 2.96 -13.51 -1.99
N SER A 82 2.41 -14.72 -1.95
CA SER A 82 3.02 -15.80 -1.20
C SER A 82 2.51 -17.19 -1.65
N GLN A 83 3.10 -18.23 -1.08
CA GLN A 83 2.65 -19.61 -1.17
C GLN A 83 3.02 -20.34 0.12
N ASP A 84 2.22 -21.32 0.54
CA ASP A 84 2.58 -22.16 1.68
C ASP A 84 3.89 -22.94 1.44
N PRO A 85 4.74 -23.10 2.49
CA PRO A 85 4.51 -22.73 3.91
C PRO A 85 4.75 -21.26 4.24
N PHE A 86 5.33 -20.44 3.34
CA PHE A 86 5.67 -19.04 3.57
C PHE A 86 4.43 -18.18 3.90
N SER A 87 3.26 -18.48 3.30
CA SER A 87 1.99 -17.81 3.65
C SER A 87 1.67 -17.95 5.14
N THR A 88 1.83 -19.17 5.68
CA THR A 88 1.58 -19.46 7.09
C THR A 88 2.58 -18.71 8.00
N ASP A 89 3.86 -18.66 7.62
CA ASP A 89 4.88 -17.92 8.37
C ASP A 89 4.57 -16.43 8.43
N LEU A 90 4.17 -15.82 7.30
CA LEU A 90 3.80 -14.41 7.23
C LEU A 90 2.59 -14.09 8.12
N ILE A 91 1.56 -14.93 8.10
CA ILE A 91 0.35 -14.73 8.93
C ILE A 91 0.71 -14.83 10.42
N ASN A 92 1.47 -15.85 10.81
CA ASN A 92 1.84 -16.09 12.22
C ASN A 92 2.80 -15.02 12.79
N LYS A 93 3.61 -14.39 11.94
CA LYS A 93 4.58 -13.36 12.33
C LYS A 93 4.06 -11.93 12.12
N SER A 94 2.79 -11.78 11.77
CA SER A 94 2.18 -10.45 11.70
C SER A 94 2.20 -9.76 13.06
N ILE A 95 2.36 -8.44 13.08
CA ILE A 95 2.45 -7.65 14.31
C ILE A 95 1.11 -7.02 14.68
N GLY A 96 0.92 -6.69 15.96
CA GLY A 96 -0.39 -6.26 16.49
C GLY A 96 -0.99 -5.03 15.80
N ASN A 97 -0.15 -4.10 15.29
CA ASN A 97 -0.64 -2.92 14.55
C ASN A 97 -0.74 -3.12 13.03
N LEU A 98 -0.26 -4.25 12.52
CA LEU A 98 -0.39 -4.64 11.11
C LEU A 98 -0.89 -6.11 11.02
N PRO A 99 -2.10 -6.40 11.59
CA PRO A 99 -2.65 -7.74 11.61
C PRO A 99 -3.05 -8.23 10.22
N PHE A 100 -3.10 -9.55 10.08
CA PHE A 100 -3.68 -10.19 8.90
C PHE A 100 -5.20 -9.93 8.85
N ASP A 101 -5.67 -9.47 7.69
CA ASP A 101 -7.11 -9.23 7.44
C ASP A 101 -7.76 -10.44 6.77
N TYR A 102 -7.31 -10.74 5.55
CA TYR A 102 -7.86 -11.83 4.74
C TYR A 102 -6.94 -12.19 3.58
N LYS A 103 -7.29 -13.29 2.92
CA LYS A 103 -6.59 -13.81 1.76
C LYS A 103 -7.44 -13.73 0.50
N ALA A 104 -6.85 -13.21 -0.58
CA ALA A 104 -7.31 -13.42 -1.93
C ALA A 104 -6.42 -14.45 -2.64
N ILE A 105 -6.89 -14.97 -3.76
CA ILE A 105 -6.20 -15.99 -4.55
C ILE A 105 -6.07 -15.52 -5.99
N TRP A 106 -4.84 -15.49 -6.49
CA TRP A 106 -4.63 -15.39 -7.92
C TRP A 106 -4.78 -16.75 -8.57
N LEU A 107 -5.81 -16.93 -9.41
CA LEU A 107 -6.02 -18.09 -10.24
C LEU A 107 -5.36 -17.86 -11.61
N LYS A 108 -4.35 -18.68 -11.90
CA LYS A 108 -3.53 -18.64 -13.12
C LYS A 108 -4.18 -19.45 -14.23
N ASP A 109 -3.95 -19.04 -15.47
CA ASP A 109 -4.33 -19.82 -16.67
C ASP A 109 -3.42 -21.01 -16.92
N ASN A 110 -2.22 -21.01 -16.34
CA ASN A 110 -1.22 -22.06 -16.51
C ASN A 110 -0.59 -22.43 -15.17
N PHE A 111 -0.25 -23.70 -14.99
CA PHE A 111 0.26 -24.21 -13.72
C PHE A 111 1.76 -23.90 -13.50
N ALA A 112 2.14 -23.94 -12.25
CA ALA A 112 3.54 -24.01 -11.82
C ALA A 112 3.91 -25.43 -11.39
N ASN A 113 5.20 -25.69 -11.22
CA ASN A 113 5.74 -26.99 -10.77
C ASN A 113 5.56 -28.13 -11.77
N ALA A 114 5.74 -27.89 -13.07
CA ALA A 114 5.66 -28.92 -14.10
C ALA A 114 6.52 -30.17 -13.81
N LEU A 115 7.67 -30.00 -13.14
CA LEU A 115 8.56 -31.11 -12.75
C LEU A 115 7.93 -32.08 -11.74
N LEU A 116 6.90 -31.65 -11.02
CA LEU A 116 6.20 -32.45 -10.02
C LEU A 116 4.86 -33.03 -10.54
N ALA A 117 4.49 -32.76 -11.79
CA ALA A 117 3.18 -33.12 -12.35
C ALA A 117 2.85 -34.63 -12.22
N ASN A 118 3.87 -35.48 -12.22
CA ASN A 118 3.70 -36.94 -12.06
C ASN A 118 3.81 -37.40 -10.59
N LYS A 119 4.04 -36.48 -9.63
CA LYS A 119 4.25 -36.85 -8.21
C LYS A 119 3.31 -36.12 -7.27
N ALA A 120 2.77 -34.96 -7.67
CA ALA A 120 1.89 -34.15 -6.86
C ALA A 120 0.98 -33.29 -7.74
N MET A 121 -0.07 -32.73 -7.14
CA MET A 121 -0.94 -31.78 -7.82
C MET A 121 -0.16 -30.53 -8.23
N VAL A 122 -0.40 -30.05 -9.45
CA VAL A 122 0.22 -28.82 -9.95
C VAL A 122 -0.53 -27.59 -9.44
N LYS A 123 0.21 -26.51 -9.21
CA LYS A 123 -0.33 -25.29 -8.59
C LYS A 123 -0.83 -24.30 -9.65
N TYR A 124 -2.14 -24.08 -9.68
CA TYR A 124 -2.80 -23.04 -10.47
C TYR A 124 -3.05 -21.76 -9.67
N THR A 125 -2.82 -21.78 -8.36
CA THR A 125 -3.11 -20.68 -7.47
C THR A 125 -1.85 -20.08 -6.88
N GLU A 126 -1.96 -18.83 -6.46
CA GLU A 126 -0.99 -18.11 -5.64
C GLU A 126 -1.74 -17.27 -4.62
N ASP A 127 -1.25 -17.26 -3.38
CA ASP A 127 -1.87 -16.51 -2.30
C ASP A 127 -1.55 -15.01 -2.43
N ILE A 128 -2.52 -14.19 -2.09
CA ILE A 128 -2.39 -12.75 -1.93
C ILE A 128 -2.87 -12.44 -0.52
N LEU A 129 -1.94 -12.15 0.38
CA LEU A 129 -2.23 -11.87 1.78
C LEU A 129 -2.41 -10.37 1.97
N ILE A 130 -3.50 -9.98 2.63
CA ILE A 130 -3.82 -8.60 2.92
C ILE A 130 -3.71 -8.36 4.42
N PHE A 131 -2.95 -7.33 4.80
CA PHE A 131 -2.78 -6.83 6.16
C PHE A 131 -3.16 -5.36 6.21
N SER A 132 -3.64 -4.88 7.35
CA SER A 132 -4.09 -3.48 7.51
C SER A 132 -3.47 -2.82 8.72
N LYS A 133 -2.86 -1.64 8.52
CA LYS A 133 -2.40 -0.84 9.66
C LYS A 133 -3.58 -0.23 10.41
N THR A 134 -3.73 -0.56 11.69
CA THR A 134 -4.91 -0.20 12.49
C THR A 134 -4.77 1.16 13.18
N HIS A 135 -3.58 1.49 13.69
CA HIS A 135 -3.36 2.71 14.47
C HIS A 135 -2.28 3.59 13.87
N ASP A 136 -2.40 4.89 14.09
CA ASP A 136 -1.33 5.84 13.77
C ASP A 136 -0.26 5.80 14.85
N THR A 137 0.89 5.20 14.54
CA THR A 137 2.06 5.12 15.42
C THR A 137 3.07 6.23 15.15
N ASN A 138 2.84 7.05 14.12
CA ASN A 138 3.82 8.03 13.64
C ASN A 138 3.45 9.47 14.05
N ALA A 139 2.47 9.66 14.95
CA ALA A 139 2.03 10.95 15.45
C ALA A 139 1.75 12.00 14.34
N LEU A 140 1.22 11.54 13.19
CA LEU A 140 1.10 12.36 11.97
C LEU A 140 -0.04 13.39 12.01
N HIS A 141 -0.85 13.42 13.07
CA HIS A 141 -1.95 14.37 13.14
C HIS A 141 -1.45 15.78 13.48
N PRO A 142 -1.58 16.79 12.58
CA PRO A 142 -0.98 18.12 12.76
C PRO A 142 -1.51 18.86 13.98
N LEU A 143 -2.72 18.53 14.46
CA LEU A 143 -3.29 19.14 15.65
C LEU A 143 -2.68 18.65 16.97
N ARG A 144 -1.76 17.68 16.96
CA ARG A 144 -1.06 17.23 18.18
C ARG A 144 -0.23 18.35 18.81
N GLU A 145 0.54 19.07 17.99
CA GLU A 145 1.33 20.22 18.46
C GLU A 145 0.43 21.28 19.07
N TYR A 146 -0.71 21.56 18.46
CA TYR A 146 -1.69 22.50 18.98
C TYR A 146 -2.28 22.03 20.31
N ALA A 147 -2.67 20.77 20.43
CA ALA A 147 -3.16 20.19 21.68
C ALA A 147 -2.11 20.25 22.79
N MET A 148 -0.82 20.04 22.46
CA MET A 148 0.29 20.20 23.41
C MET A 148 0.48 21.64 23.87
N LYS A 149 0.30 22.64 23.00
CA LYS A 149 0.33 24.06 23.38
C LYS A 149 -0.77 24.35 24.42
N ILE A 150 -2.01 23.92 24.18
CA ILE A 150 -3.11 24.05 25.14
C ILE A 150 -2.76 23.36 26.45
N LYS A 151 -2.34 22.08 26.39
CA LYS A 151 -1.97 21.28 27.55
C LYS A 151 -0.96 21.98 28.46
N ASN A 152 0.09 22.52 27.86
CA ASN A 152 1.15 23.22 28.58
C ASN A 152 0.64 24.53 29.19
N TYR A 153 -0.14 25.30 28.42
CA TYR A 153 -0.70 26.58 28.85
C TYR A 153 -1.62 26.44 30.06
N ILE A 154 -2.56 25.49 30.03
CA ILE A 154 -3.51 25.25 31.13
C ILE A 154 -2.88 24.52 32.32
N LYS A 155 -1.60 24.14 32.26
CA LYS A 155 -0.92 23.28 33.25
C LYS A 155 -1.75 22.06 33.55
N TYR A 156 -2.00 21.27 32.51
CA TYR A 156 -2.95 20.16 32.48
C TYR A 156 -2.85 19.23 33.68
N SER A 157 -4.00 18.93 34.28
CA SER A 157 -4.20 17.89 35.29
C SER A 157 -5.49 17.14 34.97
N ARG A 158 -5.38 15.82 34.76
CA ARG A 158 -6.52 14.95 34.42
C ARG A 158 -7.67 15.05 35.40
N LEU A 159 -7.37 15.01 36.73
CA LEU A 159 -8.38 15.09 37.77
C LEU A 159 -9.08 16.45 37.81
N ARG A 160 -8.31 17.53 37.61
CA ARG A 160 -8.85 18.89 37.59
C ARG A 160 -9.76 19.09 36.39
N LEU A 161 -9.28 18.69 35.19
CA LEU A 161 -10.02 18.83 33.94
C LEU A 161 -11.35 18.04 34.00
N PHE A 162 -11.33 16.81 34.51
CA PHE A 162 -12.54 16.00 34.65
C PHE A 162 -13.58 16.68 35.58
N LYS A 163 -13.16 17.31 36.68
CA LYS A 163 -14.05 18.05 37.59
C LYS A 163 -14.66 19.29 36.93
N GLU A 164 -13.84 20.03 36.13
CA GLU A 164 -14.23 21.32 35.56
C GLU A 164 -15.06 21.16 34.26
N ILE A 165 -14.72 20.21 33.40
CA ILE A 165 -15.41 19.99 32.13
C ILE A 165 -16.55 18.98 32.25
N GLY A 166 -16.47 18.04 33.19
CA GLY A 166 -17.53 17.09 33.48
C GLY A 166 -17.59 15.88 32.55
N ASN A 167 -16.64 15.77 31.59
CA ASN A 167 -16.54 14.63 30.66
C ASN A 167 -15.09 14.32 30.27
N GLY A 168 -14.85 13.09 29.77
CA GLY A 168 -13.53 12.66 29.29
C GLY A 168 -13.16 13.18 27.90
N GLY A 169 -14.00 14.00 27.27
CA GLY A 169 -13.83 14.41 25.86
C GLY A 169 -12.55 15.20 25.57
N ALA A 170 -12.10 16.00 26.55
CA ALA A 170 -10.83 16.73 26.41
C ALA A 170 -9.59 15.84 26.63
N GLN A 171 -9.73 14.69 27.26
CA GLN A 171 -8.60 13.82 27.60
C GLN A 171 -7.89 13.31 26.34
N HIS A 172 -8.62 12.69 25.42
CA HIS A 172 -8.04 12.14 24.18
C HIS A 172 -7.45 13.22 23.27
N PHE A 173 -7.90 14.46 23.39
CA PHE A 173 -7.35 15.62 22.71
C PHE A 173 -6.03 16.08 23.35
N LEU A 174 -6.01 16.24 24.68
CA LEU A 174 -4.87 16.82 25.40
C LEU A 174 -3.81 15.80 25.86
N GLU A 175 -4.15 14.53 25.98
CA GLU A 175 -3.20 13.47 26.36
C GLU A 175 -2.58 12.74 25.17
N SER A 176 -2.89 13.15 23.94
CA SER A 176 -2.29 12.61 22.73
C SER A 176 -0.85 13.11 22.54
N ASN A 177 0.07 12.63 23.40
CA ASN A 177 1.51 12.81 23.23
C ASN A 177 2.05 11.91 22.12
N ASP A 178 3.35 12.05 21.81
CA ASP A 178 4.02 11.32 20.73
C ASP A 178 3.97 9.79 20.90
N GLU A 179 3.75 9.30 22.11
CA GLU A 179 3.63 7.88 22.43
C GLU A 179 2.17 7.36 22.33
N SER A 180 1.19 8.26 22.24
CA SER A 180 -0.22 7.91 22.14
C SER A 180 -0.61 7.61 20.69
N SER A 181 -1.04 6.39 20.43
CA SER A 181 -1.51 5.95 19.11
C SER A 181 -2.83 6.61 18.67
N GLN A 182 -3.55 7.29 19.55
CA GLN A 182 -4.87 7.84 19.24
C GLN A 182 -4.94 9.33 19.53
N PHE A 183 -5.09 10.12 18.45
CA PHE A 183 -5.52 11.50 18.53
C PHE A 183 -7.01 11.59 18.21
N CYS A 184 -7.76 12.35 19.00
CA CYS A 184 -9.16 12.65 18.74
C CYS A 184 -9.43 14.12 19.06
N LEU A 185 -9.88 14.88 18.07
CA LEU A 185 -10.35 16.24 18.30
C LEU A 185 -11.54 16.20 19.25
N CYS A 186 -11.54 17.03 20.31
CA CYS A 186 -12.67 17.14 21.24
C CYS A 186 -13.91 17.74 20.56
N THR A 187 -15.07 17.61 21.19
CA THR A 187 -16.30 18.23 20.69
C THR A 187 -16.23 19.76 20.82
N LYS A 188 -17.07 20.47 20.03
CA LYS A 188 -17.15 21.93 20.12
C LYS A 188 -17.51 22.41 21.52
N GLU A 189 -18.47 21.76 22.17
CA GLU A 189 -18.87 22.08 23.55
C GLU A 189 -17.69 21.94 24.54
N THR A 190 -16.87 20.90 24.38
CA THR A 190 -15.67 20.71 25.20
C THR A 190 -14.63 21.80 24.92
N TYR A 191 -14.46 22.19 23.65
CA TYR A 191 -13.55 23.25 23.26
C TYR A 191 -14.01 24.62 23.77
N ASP A 192 -15.31 24.94 23.69
CA ASP A 192 -15.90 26.18 24.20
C ASP A 192 -15.70 26.28 25.73
N LYS A 193 -15.82 25.16 26.47
CA LYS A 193 -15.49 25.12 27.91
C LYS A 193 -14.00 25.38 28.18
N LEU A 194 -13.09 24.89 27.32
CA LEU A 194 -11.67 25.23 27.47
C LEU A 194 -11.42 26.72 27.25
N ILE A 195 -12.13 27.36 26.33
CA ILE A 195 -12.06 28.81 26.13
C ILE A 195 -12.58 29.54 27.37
N GLU A 196 -13.78 29.18 27.86
CA GLU A 196 -14.42 29.81 29.00
C GLU A 196 -13.60 29.70 30.30
N LEU A 197 -13.04 28.50 30.57
CA LEU A 197 -12.32 28.24 31.82
C LEU A 197 -10.87 28.74 31.83
N TYR A 198 -10.24 28.81 30.67
CA TYR A 198 -8.79 29.06 30.60
C TYR A 198 -8.41 30.21 29.68
N GLU A 199 -9.39 30.90 29.06
CA GLU A 199 -9.17 32.03 28.16
C GLU A 199 -8.11 31.77 27.06
N ILE A 200 -8.10 30.52 26.53
CA ILE A 200 -7.12 30.11 25.50
C ILE A 200 -7.21 30.96 24.22
N ASN A 201 -8.36 31.59 23.98
CA ASN A 201 -8.61 32.50 22.86
C ASN A 201 -7.85 33.83 22.98
N SER A 202 -7.26 34.14 24.13
CA SER A 202 -6.40 35.32 24.32
C SER A 202 -4.97 35.10 23.81
N GLN A 203 -4.63 33.86 23.43
CA GLN A 203 -3.28 33.51 23.03
C GLN A 203 -3.08 33.73 21.52
N ASP A 204 -1.86 34.12 21.13
CA ASP A 204 -1.46 34.37 19.73
C ASP A 204 -1.48 33.10 18.83
N TRP A 205 -1.38 31.91 19.46
CA TRP A 205 -1.47 30.62 18.78
C TRP A 205 -2.89 30.03 18.74
N PHE A 206 -3.90 30.76 19.19
CA PHE A 206 -5.29 30.28 19.19
C PHE A 206 -5.79 29.94 17.79
N ILE A 207 -6.53 28.83 17.68
CA ILE A 207 -7.16 28.40 16.43
C ILE A 207 -8.67 28.21 16.69
N GLU A 208 -9.50 28.79 15.86
CA GLU A 208 -10.95 28.62 15.91
C GLU A 208 -11.36 27.16 15.71
N TYR A 209 -12.41 26.72 16.41
CA TYR A 209 -12.86 25.31 16.32
C TYR A 209 -13.25 24.88 14.90
N SER A 210 -13.80 25.79 14.10
CA SER A 210 -14.12 25.55 12.69
C SER A 210 -12.90 25.12 11.88
N GLU A 211 -11.77 25.76 12.13
CA GLU A 211 -10.51 25.46 11.47
C GLU A 211 -9.90 24.15 11.99
N LEU A 212 -9.96 23.90 13.30
CA LEU A 212 -9.57 22.61 13.88
C LEU A 212 -10.35 21.47 13.26
N LYS A 213 -11.66 21.65 13.10
CA LYS A 213 -12.55 20.65 12.48
C LYS A 213 -12.20 20.42 11.01
N ARG A 214 -11.90 21.48 10.26
CA ARG A 214 -11.48 21.40 8.86
C ARG A 214 -10.22 20.56 8.71
N ILE A 215 -9.19 20.85 9.54
CA ILE A 215 -7.93 20.12 9.55
C ILE A 215 -8.14 18.64 9.91
N ASP A 216 -8.94 18.37 10.94
CA ASP A 216 -9.26 17.01 11.40
C ASP A 216 -10.02 16.21 10.32
N GLU A 217 -10.98 16.82 9.63
CA GLU A 217 -11.73 16.20 8.55
C GLU A 217 -10.83 15.89 7.32
N GLU A 218 -9.94 16.79 6.96
CA GLU A 218 -8.96 16.56 5.89
C GLU A 218 -8.04 15.38 6.21
N ILE A 219 -7.54 15.31 7.43
CA ILE A 219 -6.70 14.21 7.90
C ILE A 219 -7.49 12.89 7.96
N LYS A 220 -8.70 12.90 8.48
CA LYS A 220 -9.57 11.71 8.49
C LYS A 220 -9.86 11.21 7.08
N LYS A 221 -10.11 12.13 6.13
CA LYS A 221 -10.28 11.77 4.72
C LYS A 221 -9.01 11.17 4.13
N ARG A 222 -7.85 11.79 4.38
CA ARG A 222 -6.54 11.29 3.92
C ARG A 222 -6.22 9.91 4.45
N PHE A 223 -6.54 9.64 5.72
CA PHE A 223 -6.27 8.36 6.40
C PHE A 223 -7.47 7.39 6.39
N SER A 224 -8.50 7.64 5.59
CA SER A 224 -9.60 6.68 5.44
C SER A 224 -9.10 5.37 4.84
N SER A 225 -9.73 4.26 5.23
CA SER A 225 -9.48 2.97 4.58
C SER A 225 -9.97 3.01 3.14
N THR A 226 -9.15 2.54 2.22
CA THR A 226 -9.46 2.54 0.79
C THR A 226 -9.81 1.13 0.33
N PHE A 227 -11.01 0.97 -0.22
CA PHE A 227 -11.45 -0.24 -0.93
C PHE A 227 -12.40 0.17 -2.05
N ASN A 228 -11.89 0.22 -3.27
CA ASN A 228 -12.62 0.73 -4.43
C ASN A 228 -13.19 -0.40 -5.28
N LEU A 229 -14.51 -0.36 -5.51
CA LEU A 229 -15.21 -1.25 -6.44
C LEU A 229 -15.20 -0.63 -7.86
N TRP A 230 -14.02 -0.36 -8.39
CA TRP A 230 -13.78 0.38 -9.62
C TRP A 230 -14.34 -0.29 -10.89
N GLU A 231 -14.72 -1.57 -10.82
CA GLU A 231 -15.36 -2.30 -11.93
C GLU A 231 -16.86 -2.03 -12.06
N GLY A 232 -17.44 -1.19 -11.20
CA GLY A 232 -18.89 -0.89 -11.19
C GLY A 232 -19.77 -2.00 -10.66
N ARG A 233 -19.20 -3.04 -10.02
CA ARG A 233 -19.92 -4.14 -9.37
C ARG A 233 -20.16 -3.83 -7.90
N GLY A 234 -21.23 -4.37 -7.32
CA GLY A 234 -21.53 -4.19 -5.90
C GLY A 234 -20.63 -4.98 -4.95
N CYS A 235 -19.76 -5.86 -5.47
CA CYS A 235 -18.80 -6.65 -4.70
C CYS A 235 -17.60 -7.04 -5.56
N LYS A 236 -16.51 -7.45 -4.90
CA LYS A 236 -15.28 -7.97 -5.54
C LYS A 236 -15.01 -9.37 -5.05
N SER A 237 -14.71 -10.29 -5.99
CA SER A 237 -14.32 -11.65 -5.67
C SER A 237 -12.92 -11.68 -5.06
N ASN A 238 -12.71 -12.55 -4.07
CA ASN A 238 -11.37 -12.87 -3.57
C ASN A 238 -10.60 -13.87 -4.48
N VAL A 239 -11.21 -14.37 -5.56
CA VAL A 239 -10.56 -15.17 -6.60
C VAL A 239 -10.35 -14.30 -7.83
N LEU A 240 -9.09 -13.89 -8.05
CA LEU A 240 -8.66 -13.01 -9.13
C LEU A 240 -8.12 -13.84 -10.29
N LYS A 241 -8.80 -13.81 -11.44
CA LYS A 241 -8.43 -14.59 -12.64
C LYS A 241 -7.64 -13.70 -13.59
N TYR A 242 -6.32 -13.91 -13.65
CA TYR A 242 -5.41 -13.16 -14.54
C TYR A 242 -4.42 -14.11 -15.19
N THR A 243 -4.24 -13.94 -16.50
CA THR A 243 -3.23 -14.67 -17.28
C THR A 243 -1.84 -14.14 -16.98
N LYS A 244 -0.85 -14.99 -17.01
CA LYS A 244 0.55 -14.59 -16.94
C LYS A 244 0.94 -13.81 -18.20
N ASP A 245 1.81 -12.82 -18.05
CA ASP A 245 2.39 -12.16 -19.22
C ASP A 245 3.07 -13.19 -20.14
N PRO A 246 2.96 -13.05 -21.49
CA PRO A 246 3.63 -13.94 -22.43
C PRO A 246 5.13 -14.07 -22.16
N ASN A 247 5.72 -15.22 -22.41
CA ASN A 247 7.14 -15.48 -22.18
C ASN A 247 8.06 -14.45 -22.85
N SER A 248 7.67 -13.98 -24.04
CA SER A 248 8.39 -12.93 -24.78
C SER A 248 8.41 -11.55 -24.11
N LYS A 249 7.50 -11.32 -23.16
CA LYS A 249 7.41 -10.07 -22.39
C LYS A 249 7.88 -10.22 -20.95
N ARG A 250 8.29 -11.43 -20.52
CA ARG A 250 8.78 -11.66 -19.17
C ARG A 250 10.25 -11.30 -19.06
N LEU A 251 10.53 -10.34 -18.19
CA LEU A 251 11.87 -9.81 -17.92
C LEU A 251 12.43 -10.32 -16.59
N HIS A 252 11.60 -10.99 -15.80
CA HIS A 252 11.96 -11.64 -14.54
C HIS A 252 11.23 -12.98 -14.41
N PRO A 253 11.86 -14.04 -13.86
CA PRO A 253 11.25 -15.39 -13.75
C PRO A 253 9.92 -15.42 -12.99
N THR A 254 9.77 -14.61 -11.96
CA THR A 254 8.59 -14.52 -11.09
C THR A 254 7.71 -13.30 -11.38
N GLN A 255 7.90 -12.64 -12.53
CA GLN A 255 7.13 -11.44 -12.89
C GLN A 255 5.64 -11.64 -12.75
N LYS A 256 4.98 -10.74 -11.99
CA LYS A 256 3.53 -10.70 -11.85
C LYS A 256 2.88 -9.96 -13.04
N PRO A 257 1.68 -10.38 -13.47
CA PRO A 257 0.96 -9.69 -14.56
C PRO A 257 0.63 -8.24 -14.18
N VAL A 258 0.94 -7.30 -15.07
CA VAL A 258 0.63 -5.89 -14.84
C VAL A 258 -0.88 -5.68 -14.64
N ALA A 259 -1.73 -6.43 -15.34
CA ALA A 259 -3.18 -6.35 -15.19
C ALA A 259 -3.66 -6.68 -13.76
N LEU A 260 -3.11 -7.74 -13.14
CA LEU A 260 -3.40 -8.10 -11.74
C LEU A 260 -2.94 -7.01 -10.78
N LEU A 261 -1.71 -6.48 -10.99
CA LEU A 261 -1.17 -5.42 -10.13
C LEU A 261 -1.99 -4.14 -10.23
N LYS A 262 -2.45 -3.76 -11.44
CA LYS A 262 -3.37 -2.63 -11.64
C LYS A 262 -4.67 -2.80 -10.91
N ASP A 263 -5.23 -4.01 -10.92
CA ASP A 263 -6.45 -4.32 -10.20
C ASP A 263 -6.29 -4.11 -8.70
N LEU A 264 -5.25 -4.68 -8.11
CA LEU A 264 -4.95 -4.52 -6.69
C LEU A 264 -4.68 -3.05 -6.32
N ILE A 265 -3.87 -2.34 -7.12
CA ILE A 265 -3.58 -0.91 -6.91
C ILE A 265 -4.86 -0.07 -6.94
N LYS A 266 -5.71 -0.26 -7.96
CA LYS A 266 -6.98 0.48 -8.06
C LYS A 266 -7.95 0.17 -6.93
N THR A 267 -7.92 -1.06 -6.42
CA THR A 267 -8.78 -1.50 -5.32
C THR A 267 -8.36 -0.88 -3.99
N TYR A 268 -7.05 -0.83 -3.69
CA TYR A 268 -6.55 -0.47 -2.37
C TYR A 268 -5.85 0.89 -2.30
N SER A 269 -5.89 1.68 -3.37
CA SER A 269 -5.37 3.05 -3.39
C SER A 269 -6.19 3.97 -4.27
N ASN A 270 -6.05 5.28 -4.07
CA ASN A 270 -6.63 6.33 -4.90
C ASN A 270 -5.57 6.90 -5.85
N GLU A 271 -5.99 7.66 -6.87
CA GLU A 271 -5.07 8.40 -7.72
C GLU A 271 -4.25 9.41 -6.90
N GLY A 272 -2.96 9.48 -7.19
CA GLY A 272 -2.01 10.29 -6.44
C GLY A 272 -1.42 9.65 -5.19
N ASP A 273 -1.98 8.51 -4.70
CA ASP A 273 -1.44 7.76 -3.57
C ASP A 273 -0.06 7.16 -3.90
N THR A 274 0.74 6.93 -2.86
CA THR A 274 2.08 6.35 -2.95
C THR A 274 2.03 4.84 -2.73
N VAL A 275 2.52 4.10 -3.72
CA VAL A 275 2.64 2.63 -3.69
C VAL A 275 4.11 2.24 -3.58
N LEU A 276 4.44 1.39 -2.61
CA LEU A 276 5.77 0.83 -2.42
C LEU A 276 5.81 -0.64 -2.84
N ASP A 277 6.82 -0.99 -3.65
CA ASP A 277 7.24 -2.36 -3.92
C ASP A 277 8.70 -2.51 -3.50
N PHE A 278 8.95 -3.12 -2.34
CA PHE A 278 10.30 -3.22 -1.78
C PHE A 278 11.11 -4.41 -2.31
N THR A 279 10.52 -5.24 -3.19
CA THR A 279 11.20 -6.32 -3.93
C THR A 279 10.81 -6.27 -5.40
N ALA A 280 11.07 -5.13 -6.04
CA ALA A 280 10.43 -4.73 -7.28
C ALA A 280 10.77 -5.58 -8.52
N GLY A 281 11.86 -6.36 -8.49
CA GLY A 281 12.27 -7.23 -9.59
C GLY A 281 12.32 -6.50 -10.93
N SER A 282 11.44 -6.86 -11.85
CA SER A 282 11.30 -6.19 -13.15
C SER A 282 10.42 -4.92 -13.11
N PHE A 283 10.08 -4.41 -11.93
CA PHE A 283 9.30 -3.19 -11.71
C PHE A 283 7.88 -3.20 -12.31
N SER A 284 7.24 -4.37 -12.36
CA SER A 284 5.86 -4.49 -12.87
C SER A 284 4.86 -3.68 -12.07
N THR A 285 5.05 -3.59 -10.75
CA THR A 285 4.22 -2.76 -9.85
C THR A 285 4.33 -1.28 -10.20
N LEU A 286 5.54 -0.78 -10.52
CA LEU A 286 5.74 0.62 -10.88
C LEU A 286 5.14 0.95 -12.26
N VAL A 287 5.20 -0.02 -13.19
CA VAL A 287 4.48 0.10 -14.47
C VAL A 287 2.97 0.22 -14.23
N ALA A 288 2.42 -0.59 -13.32
CA ALA A 288 1.02 -0.51 -12.94
C ALA A 288 0.67 0.82 -12.26
N CYS A 289 1.55 1.35 -11.39
CA CYS A 289 1.40 2.68 -10.78
C CYS A 289 1.33 3.79 -11.83
N GLN A 290 2.25 3.78 -12.81
CA GLN A 290 2.26 4.75 -13.89
C GLN A 290 0.96 4.72 -14.73
N GLU A 291 0.45 3.50 -15.02
CA GLU A 291 -0.79 3.33 -15.79
C GLU A 291 -2.06 3.66 -15.01
N THR A 292 -1.96 3.84 -13.72
CA THR A 292 -3.11 4.10 -12.82
C THR A 292 -3.00 5.43 -12.08
N ASN A 293 -2.09 6.33 -12.49
CA ASN A 293 -1.87 7.64 -11.90
C ASN A 293 -1.52 7.59 -10.39
N ARG A 294 -0.74 6.58 -9.96
CA ARG A 294 -0.21 6.49 -8.60
C ARG A 294 1.27 6.87 -8.62
N LYS A 295 1.77 7.37 -7.48
CA LYS A 295 3.20 7.48 -7.23
C LYS A 295 3.74 6.09 -6.92
N GLY A 296 4.92 5.75 -7.43
CA GLY A 296 5.53 4.44 -7.22
C GLY A 296 6.94 4.56 -6.67
N ILE A 297 7.23 3.78 -5.62
CA ILE A 297 8.59 3.59 -5.10
C ILE A 297 8.90 2.11 -5.27
N GLY A 298 9.98 1.79 -5.98
CA GLY A 298 10.46 0.41 -6.16
C GLY A 298 11.88 0.27 -5.66
N ILE A 299 12.12 -0.72 -4.80
CA ILE A 299 13.44 -1.07 -4.29
C ILE A 299 13.83 -2.41 -4.87
N GLU A 300 15.05 -2.52 -5.40
CA GLU A 300 15.58 -3.74 -6.00
C GLU A 300 17.07 -3.88 -5.67
N LEU A 301 17.46 -5.05 -5.22
CA LEU A 301 18.84 -5.35 -4.84
C LEU A 301 19.76 -5.46 -6.06
N GLU A 302 19.30 -6.16 -7.10
CA GLU A 302 20.10 -6.53 -8.26
C GLU A 302 20.14 -5.41 -9.31
N GLU A 303 21.31 -4.84 -9.57
CA GLU A 303 21.50 -3.76 -10.56
C GLU A 303 20.95 -4.09 -11.94
N LYS A 304 21.06 -5.35 -12.39
CA LYS A 304 20.53 -5.80 -13.67
C LYS A 304 19.03 -5.56 -13.81
N TYR A 305 18.26 -5.80 -12.73
CA TYR A 305 16.81 -5.58 -12.74
C TYR A 305 16.45 -4.09 -12.61
N VAL A 306 17.23 -3.32 -11.87
CA VAL A 306 17.08 -1.85 -11.84
C VAL A 306 17.24 -1.25 -13.24
N LYS A 307 18.23 -1.71 -14.01
CA LYS A 307 18.42 -1.28 -15.41
C LYS A 307 17.23 -1.64 -16.29
N ILE A 308 16.75 -2.88 -16.20
CA ILE A 308 15.53 -3.35 -16.91
C ILE A 308 14.34 -2.47 -16.55
N GLY A 309 14.13 -2.18 -15.26
CA GLY A 309 13.04 -1.33 -14.78
C GLY A 309 13.10 0.08 -15.36
N ARG A 310 14.28 0.71 -15.38
CA ARG A 310 14.49 2.04 -15.99
C ARG A 310 14.11 2.06 -17.46
N ASP A 311 14.56 1.07 -18.23
CA ASP A 311 14.27 0.99 -19.67
C ASP A 311 12.78 0.76 -19.92
N ARG A 312 12.15 -0.10 -19.14
CA ARG A 312 10.72 -0.42 -19.23
C ARG A 312 9.81 0.78 -18.96
N LEU A 313 10.15 1.58 -17.95
CA LEU A 313 9.39 2.78 -17.60
C LEU A 313 9.58 3.92 -18.62
N LYS A 314 10.80 4.07 -19.20
CA LYS A 314 11.07 5.03 -20.28
C LYS A 314 10.30 4.70 -21.54
N GLN A 315 10.27 3.44 -21.96
CA GLN A 315 9.55 3.00 -23.17
C GLN A 315 8.06 3.33 -23.08
N LYS A 316 7.44 3.22 -21.91
CA LYS A 316 6.03 3.57 -21.71
C LYS A 316 5.75 5.06 -21.78
N VAL A 317 6.65 5.91 -21.32
CA VAL A 317 6.51 7.37 -21.46
C VAL A 317 6.48 7.74 -22.93
N LEU A 318 7.37 7.17 -23.74
CA LEU A 318 7.42 7.42 -25.19
C LEU A 318 6.15 6.94 -25.91
N SER A 319 5.61 5.77 -25.54
CA SER A 319 4.39 5.24 -26.16
C SER A 319 3.13 6.07 -25.83
N ASN A 320 3.03 6.60 -24.63
CA ASN A 320 1.93 7.48 -24.21
C ASN A 320 2.01 8.88 -24.87
N SER A 321 3.20 9.31 -25.28
CA SER A 321 3.42 10.59 -25.96
C SER A 321 3.06 10.55 -27.47
N ILE A 322 2.87 9.37 -28.04
CA ILE A 322 2.63 9.14 -29.49
C ILE A 322 1.14 8.91 -29.80
N VAL A 323 0.26 8.82 -28.83
CA VAL A 323 -1.19 8.70 -29.08
C VAL A 323 -1.72 10.08 -29.48
N PRO A 324 -2.13 10.30 -30.75
CA PRO A 324 -2.77 11.56 -31.14
C PRO A 324 -4.12 11.70 -30.44
N PRO A 325 -4.60 12.93 -30.17
CA PRO A 325 -5.91 13.13 -29.57
C PRO A 325 -6.97 12.50 -30.47
N SER A 326 -7.81 11.66 -29.86
CA SER A 326 -8.97 11.08 -30.56
C SER A 326 -9.87 12.20 -31.07
N ASN A 327 -9.93 12.38 -32.38
CA ASN A 327 -10.93 13.22 -33.03
C ASN A 327 -12.33 12.65 -32.76
N SER A 328 -13.02 13.22 -31.78
CA SER A 328 -14.47 13.09 -31.66
C SER A 328 -15.12 14.11 -32.60
N ALA A 329 -15.34 13.70 -33.83
CA ALA A 329 -16.22 14.41 -34.73
C ALA A 329 -17.40 13.51 -35.07
N SER A 330 -18.54 13.92 -34.52
CA SER A 330 -19.89 13.63 -34.89
C SER A 330 -20.11 13.26 -36.37
N GLN A 331 -20.76 12.12 -36.61
CA GLN A 331 -21.74 12.04 -37.73
C GLN A 331 -22.98 11.33 -37.20
N VAL A 332 -24.01 12.15 -37.02
CA VAL A 332 -25.41 11.75 -37.01
C VAL A 332 -25.80 11.47 -38.45
N SER A 333 -26.22 10.27 -38.82
CA SER A 333 -27.03 10.00 -39.99
C SER A 333 -28.25 9.21 -39.56
N LYS A 334 -29.39 9.84 -39.86
CA LYS A 334 -30.77 9.34 -39.80
C LYS A 334 -31.02 8.26 -40.84
N ALA A 335 -32.11 7.55 -40.61
CA ALA A 335 -32.90 6.67 -41.46
C ALA A 335 -32.47 5.18 -41.37
N ASP A 336 -33.31 4.18 -41.15
CA ASP A 336 -34.76 4.07 -41.51
C ASP A 336 -35.46 3.04 -40.59
N GLU A 337 -36.67 3.37 -40.24
CA GLU A 337 -37.68 2.39 -39.85
C GLU A 337 -37.94 1.43 -41.00
N HIS A 338 -38.05 0.13 -40.77
CA HIS A 338 -39.15 -0.69 -41.29
C HIS A 338 -39.09 -2.15 -40.88
N ASN A 339 -40.08 -2.54 -40.12
CA ASN A 339 -40.99 -3.69 -40.33
C ASN A 339 -40.53 -5.16 -40.04
N ILE A 340 -41.29 -5.71 -39.09
CA ILE A 340 -42.14 -6.93 -39.17
C ILE A 340 -41.41 -8.28 -39.24
N LYS A 341 -41.46 -9.08 -38.26
CA LYS A 341 -42.42 -10.12 -37.81
C LYS A 341 -41.94 -10.80 -36.53
#